data_efa2fe50ebf749f0f6f4261b0c98ef3a
#
_entry.id   efa2fe50ebf749f0f6f4261b0c98ef3a
#
_cell.length_a   1.000
_cell.length_b   1.000
_cell.length_c   1.000
_cell.angle_alpha   90.00
_cell.angle_beta   90.00
_cell.angle_gamma   90.00
#
_symmetry.space_group_name_H-M   'P 1'
#
loop_
_entity.id
_entity.type
_entity.pdbx_description
1 polymer ?
#
loop_
_entity_poly.entity_id
_entity_poly.type
_entity_poly.pdbx_seq_one_letter_code
_entity_poly.pdbx_strand_id
1 'polypeptide(L)'
;MKIPAITKSEETVIMFLLNQGKPLSVQEMIDSWEGEERTWKDNHMRVIVRALIEKGALEVAELDHRTSRASRRLRPTFSKKEYYAQVMKRGGLTASEMVEAEAVAMAKKGDREGLSSLIHDLKGIIEEYDMRDDDAE
;
A
#
# COMPACT_ATOMS: atom_id res chain seq x y z
N MET A 1 11.40 -2.04 7.45
CA MET A 1 10.75 -3.26 6.96
C MET A 1 11.06 -3.50 5.49
N LYS A 2 11.43 -4.69 5.18
CA LYS A 2 11.69 -5.05 3.78
C LYS A 2 10.46 -5.73 3.18
N ILE A 3 9.87 -5.11 2.17
CA ILE A 3 8.71 -5.67 1.49
C ILE A 3 9.21 -6.71 0.47
N PRO A 4 8.66 -7.92 0.49
CA PRO A 4 9.11 -8.96 -0.45
C PRO A 4 8.77 -8.61 -1.90
N ALA A 5 9.53 -9.16 -2.82
CA ALA A 5 9.23 -9.00 -4.24
C ALA A 5 7.95 -9.76 -4.58
N ILE A 6 7.04 -9.11 -5.25
CA ILE A 6 5.76 -9.70 -5.63
C ILE A 6 5.58 -9.62 -7.15
N THR A 7 4.83 -10.57 -7.67
CA THR A 7 4.52 -10.59 -9.10
C THR A 7 3.43 -9.56 -9.43
N LYS A 8 3.21 -9.31 -10.69
CA LYS A 8 2.18 -8.38 -11.13
C LYS A 8 0.78 -8.81 -10.68
N SER A 9 0.48 -10.10 -10.77
CA SER A 9 -0.82 -10.63 -10.31
C SER A 9 -0.97 -10.47 -8.80
N GLU A 10 0.10 -10.70 -8.05
CA GLU A 10 0.10 -10.52 -6.60
C GLU A 10 -0.08 -9.05 -6.25
N GLU A 11 0.57 -8.16 -7.00
CA GLU A 11 0.43 -6.72 -6.78
C GLU A 11 -1.03 -6.29 -6.95
N THR A 12 -1.72 -6.83 -7.94
CA THR A 12 -3.12 -6.51 -8.17
C THR A 12 -3.98 -6.81 -6.94
N VAL A 13 -3.75 -7.96 -6.31
CA VAL A 13 -4.48 -8.35 -5.09
C VAL A 13 -4.11 -7.44 -3.92
N ILE A 14 -2.83 -7.17 -3.73
CA ILE A 14 -2.36 -6.30 -2.66
C ILE A 14 -2.96 -4.88 -2.81
N MET A 15 -2.94 -4.33 -4.03
CA MET A 15 -3.50 -3.01 -4.27
C MET A 15 -5.00 -2.96 -4.01
N PHE A 16 -5.69 -4.03 -4.36
CA PHE A 16 -7.12 -4.12 -4.06
C PHE A 16 -7.36 -4.01 -2.55
N LEU A 17 -6.62 -4.77 -1.76
CA LEU A 17 -6.76 -4.74 -0.30
C LEU A 17 -6.36 -3.40 0.30
N LEU A 18 -5.27 -2.81 -0.18
CA LEU A 18 -4.84 -1.49 0.29
C LEU A 18 -5.90 -0.43 0.01
N ASN A 19 -6.56 -0.52 -1.14
CA ASN A 19 -7.61 0.44 -1.50
C ASN A 19 -8.90 0.22 -0.73
N GLN A 20 -9.18 -1.00 -0.28
CA GLN A 20 -10.35 -1.28 0.55
C GLN A 20 -10.21 -0.70 1.95
N GLY A 21 -9.00 -0.63 2.45
CA GLY A 21 -8.73 -0.05 3.76
C GLY A 21 -9.22 -0.88 4.94
N LYS A 22 -9.57 -2.13 4.72
CA LYS A 22 -10.03 -3.03 5.78
C LYS A 22 -9.66 -4.47 5.43
N PRO A 23 -9.52 -5.35 6.43
CA PRO A 23 -9.25 -6.76 6.15
C PRO A 23 -10.42 -7.44 5.45
N LEU A 24 -10.12 -8.34 4.54
CA LEU A 24 -11.14 -9.11 3.82
C LEU A 24 -10.70 -10.57 3.72
N SER A 25 -11.69 -11.47 3.74
CA SER A 25 -11.45 -12.88 3.43
C SER A 25 -11.35 -13.03 1.91
N VAL A 26 -10.84 -14.18 1.47
CA VAL A 26 -10.76 -14.47 0.03
C VAL A 26 -12.14 -14.36 -0.62
N GLN A 27 -13.16 -14.92 0.03
CA GLN A 27 -14.52 -14.89 -0.51
C GLN A 27 -15.05 -13.45 -0.60
N GLU A 28 -14.79 -12.65 0.44
CA GLU A 28 -15.19 -11.24 0.42
C GLU A 28 -14.51 -10.48 -0.70
N MET A 29 -13.23 -10.78 -0.95
CA MET A 29 -12.50 -10.16 -2.05
C MET A 29 -13.12 -10.52 -3.41
N ILE A 30 -13.43 -11.79 -3.61
CA ILE A 30 -14.05 -12.27 -4.83
C ILE A 30 -15.41 -11.59 -5.05
N ASP A 31 -16.21 -11.54 -4.00
CA ASP A 31 -17.56 -10.96 -4.08
C ASP A 31 -17.56 -9.45 -4.29
N SER A 32 -16.53 -8.78 -3.77
CA SER A 32 -16.44 -7.32 -3.85
C SER A 32 -15.67 -6.83 -5.07
N TRP A 33 -15.08 -7.72 -5.84
CA TRP A 33 -14.25 -7.32 -6.96
C TRP A 33 -15.09 -6.77 -8.09
N GLU A 34 -15.02 -5.47 -8.27
CA GLU A 34 -15.74 -4.76 -9.33
C GLU A 34 -14.75 -4.32 -10.41
N GLY A 35 -13.99 -5.20 -10.87
CA GLY A 35 -13.02 -4.85 -11.88
C GLY A 35 -13.37 -5.49 -13.20
N GLU A 36 -13.18 -4.76 -14.24
CA GLU A 36 -13.35 -5.27 -15.58
C GLU A 36 -12.22 -6.23 -15.92
N GLU A 37 -11.10 -6.08 -15.26
CA GLU A 37 -9.84 -6.73 -15.61
C GLU A 37 -9.52 -7.95 -14.77
N ARG A 38 -10.53 -8.67 -14.35
CA ARG A 38 -10.28 -9.90 -13.60
C ARG A 38 -9.85 -11.00 -14.55
N THR A 39 -8.54 -11.18 -14.67
CA THR A 39 -7.96 -12.15 -15.58
C THR A 39 -7.77 -13.55 -14.98
N TRP A 40 -8.17 -13.71 -13.71
CA TRP A 40 -7.99 -14.97 -12.99
C TRP A 40 -9.33 -15.47 -12.45
N LYS A 41 -9.40 -16.80 -12.26
CA LYS A 41 -10.56 -17.46 -11.68
C LYS A 41 -10.43 -17.54 -10.16
N ASP A 42 -11.53 -17.86 -9.48
CA ASP A 42 -11.56 -17.95 -8.02
C ASP A 42 -10.47 -18.83 -7.43
N ASN A 43 -10.24 -19.98 -8.05
CA ASN A 43 -9.18 -20.89 -7.58
C ASN A 43 -7.80 -20.26 -7.68
N HIS A 44 -7.58 -19.47 -8.71
CA HIS A 44 -6.31 -18.79 -8.90
C HIS A 44 -6.10 -17.71 -7.84
N MET A 45 -7.18 -17.02 -7.44
CA MET A 45 -7.12 -16.05 -6.35
C MET A 45 -6.59 -16.72 -5.07
N ARG A 46 -7.07 -17.92 -4.77
CA ARG A 46 -6.62 -18.63 -3.57
C ARG A 46 -5.14 -18.99 -3.65
N VAL A 47 -4.65 -19.33 -4.82
CA VAL A 47 -3.23 -19.61 -5.05
C VAL A 47 -2.40 -18.34 -4.83
N ILE A 48 -2.85 -17.23 -5.38
CA ILE A 48 -2.16 -15.94 -5.22
C ILE A 48 -2.10 -15.55 -3.75
N VAL A 49 -3.21 -15.63 -3.06
CA VAL A 49 -3.29 -15.29 -1.63
C VAL A 49 -2.35 -16.15 -0.80
N ARG A 50 -2.33 -17.45 -1.06
CA ARG A 50 -1.43 -18.36 -0.34
C ARG A 50 0.03 -17.96 -0.54
N ALA A 51 0.40 -17.66 -1.78
CA ALA A 51 1.76 -17.23 -2.10
C ALA A 51 2.11 -15.94 -1.36
N LEU A 52 1.18 -14.99 -1.28
CA LEU A 52 1.39 -13.73 -0.57
C LEU A 52 1.56 -13.94 0.94
N ILE A 53 0.80 -14.86 1.52
CA ILE A 53 0.96 -15.19 2.94
C ILE A 53 2.34 -15.81 3.17
N GLU A 54 2.75 -16.73 2.32
CA GLU A 54 4.05 -17.38 2.42
C GLU A 54 5.20 -16.40 2.30
N LYS A 55 5.06 -15.40 1.47
CA LYS A 55 6.06 -14.33 1.30
C LYS A 55 6.08 -13.34 2.46
N GLY A 56 5.06 -13.37 3.31
CA GLY A 56 4.92 -12.41 4.39
C GLY A 56 4.31 -11.08 3.96
N ALA A 57 3.71 -11.02 2.78
CA ALA A 57 3.06 -9.80 2.29
C ALA A 57 1.63 -9.64 2.78
N LEU A 58 0.99 -10.74 3.17
CA LEU A 58 -0.33 -10.74 3.79
C LEU A 58 -0.27 -11.45 5.13
N GLU A 59 -1.10 -11.00 6.06
CA GLU A 59 -1.23 -11.64 7.37
C GLU A 59 -2.70 -11.76 7.74
N VAL A 60 -3.00 -12.68 8.65
CA VAL A 60 -4.36 -12.85 9.16
C VAL A 60 -4.63 -11.75 10.19
N ALA A 61 -5.62 -10.91 9.91
CA ALA A 61 -6.00 -9.82 10.79
C ALA A 61 -7.07 -10.25 11.79
N GLU A 62 -8.01 -11.06 11.32
CA GLU A 62 -9.09 -11.53 12.19
C GLU A 62 -9.74 -12.79 11.62
N LEU A 63 -10.47 -13.49 12.45
CA LEU A 63 -11.25 -14.66 12.05
C LEU A 63 -12.74 -14.31 12.17
N ASP A 64 -13.51 -14.73 11.17
CA ASP A 64 -14.95 -14.57 11.22
C ASP A 64 -15.56 -15.83 11.81
N HIS A 65 -16.06 -15.74 13.02
CA HIS A 65 -16.65 -16.87 13.76
C HIS A 65 -18.14 -17.02 13.56
N ARG A 66 -18.74 -16.22 12.70
CA ARG A 66 -20.19 -16.28 12.48
C ARG A 66 -20.63 -17.43 11.60
N THR A 67 -19.71 -18.05 10.91
CA THR A 67 -19.98 -19.21 10.05
C THR A 67 -19.47 -20.47 10.72
N SER A 68 -19.92 -21.64 10.25
CA SER A 68 -19.45 -22.92 10.77
C SER A 68 -17.97 -23.15 10.49
N ARG A 69 -17.42 -22.43 9.51
CA ARG A 69 -15.98 -22.40 9.25
C ARG A 69 -15.50 -20.98 9.49
N ALA A 70 -14.51 -20.84 10.35
CA ALA A 70 -13.89 -19.54 10.55
C ALA A 70 -13.25 -19.09 9.23
N SER A 71 -13.61 -17.91 8.76
CA SER A 71 -13.01 -17.31 7.58
C SER A 71 -11.92 -16.34 8.01
N ARG A 72 -10.74 -16.50 7.46
CA ARG A 72 -9.63 -15.63 7.77
C ARG A 72 -9.78 -14.34 6.97
N ARG A 73 -9.74 -13.22 7.65
CA ARG A 73 -9.65 -11.91 7.01
C ARG A 73 -8.20 -11.51 6.98
N LEU A 74 -7.78 -11.05 5.83
CA LEU A 74 -6.38 -10.81 5.52
C LEU A 74 -6.14 -9.33 5.30
N ARG A 75 -4.94 -8.89 5.65
CA ARG A 75 -4.52 -7.52 5.39
C ARG A 75 -3.06 -7.54 4.91
N PRO A 76 -2.66 -6.53 4.13
CA PRO A 76 -1.24 -6.38 3.80
C PRO A 76 -0.43 -6.09 5.05
N THR A 77 0.82 -6.55 5.06
CA THR A 77 1.73 -6.32 6.18
C THR A 77 2.42 -4.95 6.10
N PHE A 78 2.07 -4.17 5.10
CA PHE A 78 2.65 -2.85 4.87
C PHE A 78 1.57 -1.89 4.36
N SER A 79 1.84 -0.60 4.50
CA SER A 79 0.93 0.42 4.02
C SER A 79 1.16 0.72 2.55
N LYS A 80 0.21 1.43 1.95
CA LYS A 80 0.33 1.90 0.58
C LYS A 80 1.56 2.79 0.40
N LYS A 81 1.81 3.67 1.37
CA LYS A 81 2.97 4.57 1.33
C LYS A 81 4.29 3.79 1.38
N GLU A 82 4.36 2.80 2.25
CA GLU A 82 5.55 1.95 2.37
C GLU A 82 5.81 1.17 1.09
N TYR A 83 4.75 0.64 0.50
CA TYR A 83 4.86 -0.12 -0.75
C TYR A 83 5.42 0.74 -1.87
N TYR A 84 4.83 1.91 -2.10
CA TYR A 84 5.27 2.78 -3.19
C TYR A 84 6.65 3.37 -2.95
N ALA A 85 7.01 3.64 -1.70
CA ALA A 85 8.36 4.09 -1.37
C ALA A 85 9.40 3.04 -1.81
N GLN A 86 9.09 1.76 -1.59
CA GLN A 86 10.00 0.69 -1.99
C GLN A 86 10.04 0.50 -3.51
N VAL A 87 8.91 0.65 -4.19
CA VAL A 87 8.85 0.59 -5.66
C VAL A 87 9.73 1.69 -6.25
N MET A 88 9.67 2.89 -5.70
CA MET A 88 10.51 4.01 -6.16
C MET A 88 12.00 3.70 -5.99
N LYS A 89 12.36 3.15 -4.86
CA LYS A 89 13.75 2.76 -4.59
C LYS A 89 14.26 1.76 -5.62
N ARG A 90 13.44 0.77 -5.94
CA ARG A 90 13.80 -0.26 -6.92
C ARG A 90 13.98 0.33 -8.31
N GLY A 91 13.22 1.37 -8.63
CA GLY A 91 13.32 2.07 -9.91
C GLY A 91 14.46 3.07 -9.97
N GLY A 92 15.22 3.21 -8.90
CA GLY A 92 16.32 4.16 -8.84
C GLY A 92 15.89 5.60 -8.62
N LEU A 93 14.64 5.80 -8.22
CA LEU A 93 14.11 7.14 -7.99
C LEU A 93 14.23 7.47 -6.50
N THR A 94 14.78 8.64 -6.19
CA THR A 94 14.88 9.09 -4.81
C THR A 94 13.58 9.75 -4.37
N ALA A 95 13.36 9.80 -3.06
CA ALA A 95 12.19 10.49 -2.51
C ALA A 95 12.20 11.98 -2.89
N SER A 96 13.37 12.62 -2.87
CA SER A 96 13.52 14.01 -3.28
C SER A 96 13.08 14.23 -4.72
N GLU A 97 13.50 13.35 -5.61
CA GLU A 97 13.11 13.45 -7.03
C GLU A 97 11.60 13.33 -7.21
N MET A 98 10.97 12.45 -6.44
CA MET A 98 9.52 12.26 -6.51
C MET A 98 8.77 13.50 -6.01
N VAL A 99 9.20 14.06 -4.89
CA VAL A 99 8.60 15.26 -4.32
C VAL A 99 8.79 16.44 -5.29
N GLU A 100 9.97 16.57 -5.87
CA GLU A 100 10.24 17.62 -6.85
C GLU A 100 9.35 17.50 -8.08
N ALA A 101 9.19 16.28 -8.60
CA ALA A 101 8.34 16.04 -9.77
C ALA A 101 6.89 16.43 -9.47
N GLU A 102 6.39 16.07 -8.31
CA GLU A 102 5.03 16.40 -7.90
C GLU A 102 4.86 17.92 -7.71
N ALA A 103 5.84 18.57 -7.09
CA ALA A 103 5.81 20.01 -6.89
C ALA A 103 5.83 20.76 -8.22
N VAL A 104 6.63 20.30 -9.17
CA VAL A 104 6.68 20.90 -10.52
C VAL A 104 5.34 20.74 -11.21
N ALA A 105 4.72 19.58 -11.10
CA ALA A 105 3.40 19.33 -11.70
C ALA A 105 2.35 20.29 -11.12
N MET A 106 2.36 20.49 -9.81
CA MET A 106 1.46 21.44 -9.15
C MET A 106 1.71 22.87 -9.64
N ALA A 107 2.98 23.26 -9.74
CA ALA A 107 3.34 24.59 -10.18
C ALA A 107 2.88 24.85 -11.62
N LYS A 108 3.02 23.87 -12.49
CA LYS A 108 2.58 23.99 -13.89
C LYS A 108 1.07 24.14 -14.01
N LYS A 109 0.32 23.56 -13.08
CA LYS A 109 -1.13 23.69 -13.03
C LYS A 109 -1.60 24.96 -12.32
N GLY A 110 -0.68 25.68 -11.69
CA GLY A 110 -1.03 26.84 -10.88
C GLY A 110 -1.68 26.47 -9.55
N ASP A 111 -1.43 25.26 -9.07
CA ASP A 111 -2.00 24.77 -7.83
C ASP A 111 -1.18 25.23 -6.61
N ARG A 112 -1.37 26.49 -6.25
CA ARG A 112 -0.68 27.08 -5.10
C ARG A 112 -1.07 26.43 -3.78
N GLU A 113 -2.33 26.09 -3.65
CA GLU A 113 -2.84 25.44 -2.43
C GLU A 113 -2.20 24.06 -2.23
N GLY A 114 -2.08 23.30 -3.32
CA GLY A 114 -1.45 21.99 -3.26
C GLY A 114 0.01 22.09 -2.83
N LEU A 115 0.75 23.07 -3.36
CA LEU A 115 2.14 23.30 -2.97
C LEU A 115 2.25 23.69 -1.50
N SER A 116 1.38 24.58 -1.04
CA SER A 116 1.38 25.01 0.36
C SER A 116 1.06 23.85 1.29
N SER A 117 0.12 23.01 0.90
CA SER A 117 -0.25 21.82 1.66
C SER A 117 0.92 20.84 1.77
N LEU A 118 1.62 20.62 0.66
CA LEU A 118 2.77 19.73 0.63
C LEU A 118 3.87 20.23 1.59
N ILE A 119 4.17 21.53 1.56
CA ILE A 119 5.14 22.13 2.46
C ILE A 119 4.71 21.94 3.90
N HIS A 120 3.45 22.20 4.19
CA HIS A 120 2.90 22.07 5.54
C HIS A 120 3.03 20.63 6.06
N ASP A 121 2.69 19.65 5.22
CA ASP A 121 2.77 18.24 5.61
C ASP A 121 4.22 17.81 5.89
N LEU A 122 5.16 18.26 5.07
CA LEU A 122 6.57 17.95 5.26
C LEU A 122 7.10 18.57 6.58
N LYS A 123 6.70 19.78 6.87
CA LYS A 123 7.08 20.43 8.14
C LYS A 123 6.48 19.69 9.33
N GLY A 124 5.25 19.21 9.21
CA GLY A 124 4.60 18.43 10.25
C GLY A 124 5.35 17.16 10.57
N ILE A 125 5.89 16.50 9.56
CA ILE A 125 6.68 15.29 9.74
C ILE A 125 7.96 15.59 10.51
N ILE A 126 8.63 16.69 10.17
CA ILE A 126 9.85 17.10 10.87
C ILE A 126 9.56 17.33 12.35
N GLU A 127 8.48 18.01 12.65
CA GLU A 127 8.07 18.30 14.04
C GLU A 127 7.68 17.04 14.78
N GLU A 128 6.91 16.18 14.16
CA GLU A 128 6.41 14.95 14.79
C GLU A 128 7.54 14.02 15.18
N TYR A 129 8.57 13.90 14.35
CA TYR A 129 9.67 13.00 14.59
C TYR A 129 10.88 13.68 15.21
N ASP A 130 10.74 14.95 15.59
CA ASP A 130 11.80 15.73 16.24
C ASP A 130 13.15 15.62 15.54
N MET A 131 13.13 15.83 14.22
CA MET A 131 14.32 15.73 13.40
C MET A 131 15.13 17.03 13.43
N ARG A 132 15.67 17.39 14.60
CA ARG A 132 16.46 18.60 14.77
C ARG A 132 17.93 18.29 14.95
N ASP A 133 18.76 19.23 14.54
CA ASP A 133 20.20 19.09 14.64
C ASP A 133 20.72 19.06 16.07
N ASP A 134 20.00 19.65 17.02
CA ASP A 134 20.37 19.62 18.41
C ASP A 134 20.35 18.22 19.01
N ASP A 135 19.75 17.27 18.35
CA ASP A 135 19.73 15.88 18.75
C ASP A 135 20.96 15.13 18.23
N ALA A 136 21.78 15.76 17.47
CA ALA A 136 22.88 15.13 16.77
C ALA A 136 24.11 14.90 17.64
N GLU A 137 23.98 14.88 18.88
CA GLU A 137 25.10 14.69 19.80
C GLU A 137 25.58 13.26 19.93
#